data_12cc49ae5f897241072493d92035d7e8
#
_entry.id   12cc49ae5f897241072493d92035d7e8
#
_cell.length_a   1.000
_cell.length_b   1.000
_cell.length_c   1.000
_cell.angle_alpha   90.00
_cell.angle_beta   90.00
_cell.angle_gamma   90.00
#
_symmetry.space_group_name_H-M   'P 1'
#
loop_
_entity.id
_entity.type
_entity.pdbx_description
1 polymer ?
#
loop_
_entity_poly.entity_id
_entity_poly.type
_entity_poly.pdbx_seq_one_letter_code
_entity_poly.pdbx_strand_id
1 'polypeptide(L)'
;MNKASDVIVIGAGVVGCAAAYYLAKRGVKVTVLERREVACGASGRNGSGARQSGRDNRELPLAMFGVKHIWPTLGEELGEDIEYIQNGNMRLGKTEKDREALEELVRQNSSLGLDVRMVYGQDIRELIPDVSPEVQYATYCP
;
A
#
# COMPACT_ATOMS: atom_id res chain seq x y z
N MET A 1 -30.07 26.81 12.84
CA MET A 1 -29.71 25.44 12.37
C MET A 1 -28.79 24.84 13.42
N ASN A 2 -29.20 23.75 14.03
CA ASN A 2 -28.39 23.10 15.08
C ASN A 2 -27.22 22.38 14.38
N LYS A 3 -25.98 22.84 14.58
CA LYS A 3 -24.76 22.31 13.97
C LYS A 3 -24.16 21.15 14.79
N ALA A 4 -24.99 20.40 15.49
CA ALA A 4 -24.52 19.27 16.29
C ALA A 4 -24.09 18.12 15.37
N SER A 5 -22.89 17.60 15.57
CA SER A 5 -22.36 16.39 14.93
C SER A 5 -22.51 15.22 15.88
N ASP A 6 -22.77 14.03 15.32
CA ASP A 6 -22.81 12.79 16.10
C ASP A 6 -21.39 12.32 16.46
N VAL A 7 -20.43 12.60 15.54
CA VAL A 7 -19.01 12.22 15.69
C VAL A 7 -18.11 13.38 15.29
N ILE A 8 -17.05 13.59 16.05
CA ILE A 8 -15.95 14.50 15.72
C ILE A 8 -14.70 13.66 15.47
N VAL A 9 -14.10 13.83 14.30
CA VAL A 9 -12.81 13.21 13.92
C VAL A 9 -11.72 14.28 14.04
N ILE A 10 -10.69 14.01 14.82
CA ILE A 10 -9.55 14.93 15.00
C ILE A 10 -8.40 14.47 14.09
N GLY A 11 -8.06 15.30 13.12
CA GLY A 11 -7.04 15.08 12.12
C GLY A 11 -7.61 14.66 10.76
N ALA A 12 -7.22 15.38 9.70
CA ALA A 12 -7.59 15.10 8.32
C ALA A 12 -6.44 14.45 7.53
N GLY A 13 -5.76 13.48 8.13
CA GLY A 13 -4.91 12.51 7.43
C GLY A 13 -5.76 11.40 6.80
N VAL A 14 -5.13 10.45 6.06
CA VAL A 14 -5.84 9.36 5.38
C VAL A 14 -6.76 8.56 6.31
N VAL A 15 -6.33 8.28 7.55
CA VAL A 15 -7.14 7.53 8.52
C VAL A 15 -8.37 8.33 8.94
N GLY A 16 -8.21 9.62 9.27
CA GLY A 16 -9.33 10.48 9.67
C GLY A 16 -10.31 10.72 8.53
N CYS A 17 -9.80 10.99 7.32
CA CYS A 17 -10.65 11.15 6.14
C CYS A 17 -11.41 9.87 5.80
N ALA A 18 -10.77 8.70 5.82
CA ALA A 18 -11.43 7.42 5.58
C ALA A 18 -12.51 7.14 6.64
N ALA A 19 -12.20 7.33 7.93
CA ALA A 19 -13.16 7.16 9.00
C ALA A 19 -14.38 8.07 8.83
N ALA A 20 -14.14 9.35 8.53
CA ALA A 20 -15.23 10.32 8.31
C ALA A 20 -16.07 9.95 7.09
N TYR A 21 -15.44 9.56 5.98
CA TYR A 21 -16.11 9.15 4.76
C TYR A 21 -17.07 7.96 5.01
N TYR A 22 -16.55 6.87 5.58
CA TYR A 22 -17.37 5.68 5.80
C TYR A 22 -18.43 5.84 6.90
N LEU A 23 -18.21 6.72 7.88
CA LEU A 23 -19.25 7.11 8.83
C LEU A 23 -20.36 7.93 8.14
N ALA A 24 -19.98 8.93 7.35
CA ALA A 24 -20.94 9.75 6.59
C ALA A 24 -21.74 8.90 5.59
N LYS A 25 -21.10 7.94 4.91
CA LYS A 25 -21.75 6.97 4.01
C LYS A 25 -22.81 6.11 4.73
N ARG A 26 -22.70 5.95 6.06
CA ARG A 26 -23.69 5.29 6.92
C ARG A 26 -24.73 6.25 7.53
N GLY A 27 -24.76 7.49 7.10
CA GLY A 27 -25.72 8.51 7.57
C GLY A 27 -25.35 9.17 8.88
N VAL A 28 -24.15 8.95 9.42
CA VAL A 28 -23.65 9.61 10.63
C VAL A 28 -23.24 11.05 10.31
N LYS A 29 -23.65 12.01 11.13
CA LYS A 29 -23.21 13.41 10.99
C LYS A 29 -21.80 13.56 11.56
N VAL A 30 -20.81 13.71 10.66
CA VAL A 30 -19.40 13.80 11.05
C VAL A 30 -18.87 15.21 10.85
N THR A 31 -18.07 15.68 11.80
CA THR A 31 -17.23 16.88 11.64
C THR A 31 -15.77 16.47 11.76
N VAL A 32 -14.96 16.83 10.78
CA VAL A 32 -13.50 16.66 10.82
C VAL A 32 -12.85 17.97 11.25
N LEU A 33 -11.99 17.90 12.25
CA LEU A 33 -11.18 19.02 12.72
C LEU A 33 -9.72 18.80 12.34
N GLU A 34 -9.17 19.70 11.57
CA GLU A 34 -7.75 19.72 11.22
C GLU A 34 -7.14 21.06 11.61
N ARG A 35 -5.97 21.05 12.24
CA ARG A 35 -5.30 22.28 12.71
C ARG A 35 -4.53 23.02 11.61
N ARG A 36 -4.26 22.35 10.49
CA ARG A 36 -3.53 22.88 9.33
C ARG A 36 -4.26 22.47 8.04
N GLU A 37 -3.53 22.06 7.02
CA GLU A 37 -4.07 21.60 5.74
C GLU A 37 -4.37 20.10 5.78
N VAL A 38 -5.34 19.66 4.99
CA VAL A 38 -5.66 18.25 4.80
C VAL A 38 -4.41 17.50 4.31
N ALA A 39 -4.14 16.34 4.87
CA ALA A 39 -3.02 15.47 4.54
C ALA A 39 -1.61 16.08 4.71
N CYS A 40 -1.43 17.24 5.31
CA CYS A 40 -0.13 17.92 5.46
C CYS A 40 0.91 17.16 6.32
N GLY A 41 0.49 16.13 7.05
CA GLY A 41 1.35 15.26 7.86
C GLY A 41 1.87 14.05 7.07
N ALA A 42 1.96 12.90 7.73
CA ALA A 42 2.48 11.66 7.16
C ALA A 42 1.74 11.20 5.88
N SER A 43 0.43 11.48 5.80
CA SER A 43 -0.40 11.08 4.66
C SER A 43 0.02 11.74 3.34
N GLY A 44 0.47 13.00 3.35
CA GLY A 44 0.95 13.69 2.15
C GLY A 44 2.47 13.67 1.97
N ARG A 45 3.20 12.94 2.84
CA ARG A 45 4.69 12.88 2.82
C ARG A 45 5.21 11.47 2.70
N ASN A 46 4.36 10.53 2.32
CA ASN A 46 4.76 9.15 2.07
C ASN A 46 5.19 8.96 0.61
N GLY A 47 5.77 7.79 0.30
CA GLY A 47 6.21 7.44 -1.05
C GLY A 47 5.12 6.82 -1.93
N SER A 48 3.84 6.99 -1.60
CA SER A 48 2.68 6.51 -2.37
C SER A 48 2.68 5.00 -2.69
N GLY A 49 3.30 4.17 -1.85
CA GLY A 49 3.42 2.73 -2.09
C GLY A 49 2.26 1.93 -1.47
N ALA A 50 1.25 1.57 -2.24
CA ALA A 50 0.21 0.62 -1.85
C ALA A 50 0.68 -0.84 -2.06
N ARG A 51 1.69 -1.27 -1.31
CA ARG A 51 2.34 -2.57 -1.50
C ARG A 51 1.87 -3.64 -0.53
N GLN A 52 1.96 -4.90 -0.94
CA GLN A 52 1.75 -6.09 -0.12
C GLN A 52 3.10 -6.64 0.39
N SER A 53 4.01 -6.97 -0.52
CA SER A 53 5.31 -7.57 -0.20
C SER A 53 6.16 -6.70 0.73
N GLY A 54 6.87 -7.35 1.66
CA GLY A 54 7.77 -6.71 2.62
C GLY A 54 7.06 -5.92 3.72
N ARG A 55 5.82 -6.27 4.03
CA ARG A 55 5.09 -5.89 5.23
C ARG A 55 5.45 -6.81 6.39
N ASP A 56 5.20 -6.35 7.63
CA ASP A 56 5.15 -7.23 8.79
C ASP A 56 4.09 -8.32 8.56
N ASN A 57 4.38 -9.56 8.92
CA ASN A 57 3.48 -10.70 8.68
C ASN A 57 2.11 -10.52 9.35
N ARG A 58 2.03 -9.73 10.42
CA ARG A 58 0.77 -9.39 11.11
C ARG A 58 -0.09 -8.41 10.31
N GLU A 59 0.54 -7.55 9.51
CA GLU A 59 -0.14 -6.56 8.66
C GLU A 59 -0.45 -7.09 7.26
N LEU A 60 0.27 -8.13 6.82
CA LEU A 60 0.17 -8.65 5.46
C LEU A 60 -1.26 -9.04 5.04
N PRO A 61 -2.06 -9.74 5.86
CA PRO A 61 -3.44 -10.08 5.48
C PRO A 61 -4.31 -8.85 5.21
N LEU A 62 -4.13 -7.77 6.00
CA LEU A 62 -4.85 -6.52 5.79
C LEU A 62 -4.39 -5.81 4.51
N ALA A 63 -3.09 -5.80 4.23
CA ALA A 63 -2.55 -5.23 3.00
C ALA A 63 -3.04 -5.99 1.76
N MET A 64 -3.06 -7.32 1.80
CA MET A 64 -3.60 -8.18 0.74
C MET A 64 -5.10 -7.90 0.50
N PHE A 65 -5.88 -7.78 1.58
CA PHE A 65 -7.29 -7.41 1.47
C PHE A 65 -7.46 -6.04 0.79
N GLY A 66 -6.68 -5.05 1.22
CA GLY A 66 -6.73 -3.69 0.66
C GLY A 66 -6.43 -3.67 -0.84
N VAL A 67 -5.33 -4.31 -1.26
CA VAL A 67 -4.92 -4.37 -2.67
C VAL A 67 -5.92 -5.14 -3.53
N LYS A 68 -6.52 -6.20 -3.00
CA LYS A 68 -7.47 -7.02 -3.75
C LYS A 68 -8.88 -6.40 -3.84
N HIS A 69 -9.35 -5.72 -2.79
CA HIS A 69 -10.76 -5.37 -2.65
C HIS A 69 -11.04 -3.88 -2.51
N ILE A 70 -10.05 -3.05 -2.18
CA ILE A 70 -10.25 -1.63 -1.94
C ILE A 70 -9.63 -0.79 -3.05
N TRP A 71 -8.31 -0.90 -3.25
CA TRP A 71 -7.59 -0.04 -4.18
C TRP A 71 -8.12 -0.07 -5.62
N PRO A 72 -8.46 -1.25 -6.21
CA PRO A 72 -8.94 -1.29 -7.60
C PRO A 72 -10.25 -0.55 -7.87
N THR A 73 -11.09 -0.39 -6.85
CA THR A 73 -12.43 0.23 -6.98
C THR A 73 -12.53 1.59 -6.29
N LEU A 74 -11.50 2.00 -5.57
CA LEU A 74 -11.55 3.20 -4.74
C LEU A 74 -11.74 4.48 -5.56
N GLY A 75 -11.12 4.59 -6.72
CA GLY A 75 -11.30 5.73 -7.62
C GLY A 75 -12.74 5.87 -8.07
N GLU A 76 -13.37 4.78 -8.50
CA GLU A 76 -14.79 4.76 -8.88
C GLU A 76 -15.68 5.11 -7.66
N GLU A 77 -15.41 4.55 -6.49
CA GLU A 77 -16.16 4.84 -5.27
C GLU A 77 -16.10 6.32 -4.87
N LEU A 78 -14.95 6.96 -5.05
CA LEU A 78 -14.73 8.37 -4.70
C LEU A 78 -15.13 9.34 -5.84
N GLY A 79 -15.29 8.84 -7.06
CA GLY A 79 -15.52 9.66 -8.26
C GLY A 79 -14.31 10.46 -8.71
N GLU A 80 -13.10 10.01 -8.35
CA GLU A 80 -11.84 10.70 -8.60
C GLU A 80 -10.76 9.73 -9.11
N ASP A 81 -9.85 10.22 -9.96
CA ASP A 81 -8.66 9.47 -10.33
C ASP A 81 -7.66 9.49 -9.18
N ILE A 82 -7.45 8.35 -8.58
CA ILE A 82 -6.51 8.17 -7.47
C ILE A 82 -5.11 7.77 -7.93
N GLU A 83 -4.87 7.75 -9.24
CA GLU A 83 -3.59 7.38 -9.88
C GLU A 83 -3.09 6.00 -9.43
N TYR A 84 -4.00 5.07 -9.14
CA TYR A 84 -3.63 3.72 -8.71
C TYR A 84 -3.19 2.87 -9.90
N ILE A 85 -1.92 2.48 -9.91
CA ILE A 85 -1.31 1.64 -10.94
C ILE A 85 -0.78 0.36 -10.28
N GLN A 86 -1.24 -0.79 -10.75
CA GLN A 86 -0.79 -2.10 -10.26
C GLN A 86 0.25 -2.70 -11.23
N ASN A 87 1.52 -2.33 -11.02
CA ASN A 87 2.66 -2.83 -11.82
C ASN A 87 3.53 -3.84 -11.04
N GLY A 88 3.07 -4.25 -9.87
CA GLY A 88 3.83 -5.12 -9.00
C GLY A 88 4.85 -4.39 -8.12
N ASN A 89 5.52 -5.16 -7.28
CA ASN A 89 6.56 -4.69 -6.37
C ASN A 89 7.75 -5.64 -6.40
N MET A 90 8.95 -5.08 -6.45
CA MET A 90 10.19 -5.85 -6.39
C MET A 90 11.07 -5.41 -5.23
N ARG A 91 11.78 -6.36 -4.65
CA ARG A 91 12.92 -6.10 -3.77
C ARG A 91 14.17 -6.65 -4.42
N LEU A 92 15.21 -5.84 -4.49
CA LEU A 92 16.43 -6.13 -5.24
C LEU A 92 17.56 -6.55 -4.30
N GLY A 93 18.37 -7.50 -4.74
CA GLY A 93 19.56 -7.98 -4.03
C GLY A 93 20.76 -8.11 -4.97
N LYS A 94 21.96 -7.91 -4.41
CA LYS A 94 23.23 -7.96 -5.13
C LYS A 94 24.11 -9.12 -4.66
N THR A 95 23.98 -9.53 -3.42
CA THR A 95 24.87 -10.49 -2.76
C THR A 95 24.15 -11.80 -2.44
N GLU A 96 24.92 -12.88 -2.17
CA GLU A 96 24.36 -14.15 -1.68
C GLU A 96 23.58 -13.97 -0.37
N LYS A 97 24.03 -13.08 0.50
CA LYS A 97 23.31 -12.74 1.73
C LYS A 97 21.92 -12.12 1.43
N ASP A 98 21.86 -11.26 0.40
CA ASP A 98 20.57 -10.70 -0.03
C ASP A 98 19.68 -11.79 -0.60
N ARG A 99 20.24 -12.74 -1.38
CA ARG A 99 19.50 -13.86 -1.93
C ARG A 99 18.83 -14.68 -0.82
N GLU A 100 19.59 -15.09 0.19
CA GLU A 100 19.07 -15.85 1.33
C GLU A 100 17.93 -15.10 2.04
N ALA A 101 18.09 -13.80 2.26
CA ALA A 101 17.07 -12.96 2.88
C ALA A 101 15.80 -12.83 2.03
N LEU A 102 15.95 -12.72 0.70
CA LEU A 102 14.83 -12.64 -0.23
C LEU A 102 14.09 -13.98 -0.35
N GLU A 103 14.82 -15.12 -0.38
CA GLU A 103 14.23 -16.46 -0.37
C GLU A 103 13.42 -16.71 0.91
N GLU A 104 13.94 -16.27 2.06
CA GLU A 104 13.21 -16.38 3.33
C GLU A 104 11.93 -15.52 3.30
N LEU A 105 12.02 -14.30 2.78
CA LEU A 105 10.85 -13.43 2.61
C LEU A 105 9.79 -14.07 1.70
N VAL A 106 10.20 -14.68 0.59
CA VAL A 106 9.28 -15.39 -0.30
C VAL A 106 8.61 -16.55 0.43
N ARG A 107 9.38 -17.38 1.16
CA ARG A 107 8.80 -18.48 1.93
C ARG A 107 7.75 -18.01 2.94
N GLN A 108 8.08 -16.97 3.72
CA GLN A 108 7.18 -16.42 4.73
C GLN A 108 5.92 -15.83 4.10
N ASN A 109 6.06 -14.98 3.09
CA ASN A 109 4.92 -14.32 2.47
C ASN A 109 4.03 -15.30 1.69
N SER A 110 4.61 -16.27 0.98
CA SER A 110 3.86 -17.31 0.29
C SER A 110 3.09 -18.21 1.26
N SER A 111 3.64 -18.51 2.44
CA SER A 111 2.94 -19.27 3.46
C SER A 111 1.67 -18.57 4.00
N LEU A 112 1.61 -17.24 3.86
CA LEU A 112 0.45 -16.40 4.19
C LEU A 112 -0.47 -16.15 2.98
N GLY A 113 -0.19 -16.78 1.84
CA GLY A 113 -1.02 -16.71 0.64
C GLY A 113 -0.70 -15.55 -0.30
N LEU A 114 0.41 -14.82 -0.10
CA LEU A 114 0.83 -13.80 -1.04
C LEU A 114 1.43 -14.45 -2.30
N ASP A 115 1.00 -13.97 -3.47
CA ASP A 115 1.65 -14.30 -4.74
C ASP A 115 2.97 -13.51 -4.84
N VAL A 116 4.05 -14.19 -4.51
CA VAL A 116 5.41 -13.62 -4.57
C VAL A 116 6.40 -14.72 -4.94
N ARG A 117 7.35 -14.39 -5.80
CA ARG A 117 8.37 -15.33 -6.28
C ARG A 117 9.75 -14.70 -6.36
N MET A 118 10.77 -15.54 -6.38
CA MET A 118 12.12 -15.12 -6.76
C MET A 118 12.22 -14.89 -8.26
N VAL A 119 13.05 -13.92 -8.63
CA VAL A 119 13.43 -13.59 -10.02
C VAL A 119 14.95 -13.40 -10.04
N TYR A 120 15.60 -13.82 -11.13
CA TYR A 120 17.05 -13.87 -11.23
C TYR A 120 17.57 -13.25 -12.54
N GLY A 121 18.76 -12.67 -12.48
CA GLY A 121 19.57 -12.30 -13.64
C GLY A 121 18.80 -11.57 -14.76
N GLN A 122 18.63 -12.23 -15.90
CA GLN A 122 18.01 -11.64 -17.09
C GLN A 122 16.53 -11.33 -16.91
N ASP A 123 15.79 -12.18 -16.18
CA ASP A 123 14.35 -11.97 -15.96
C ASP A 123 14.07 -10.68 -15.15
N ILE A 124 15.04 -10.25 -14.29
CA ILE A 124 14.95 -8.96 -13.60
C ILE A 124 15.00 -7.81 -14.61
N ARG A 125 15.87 -7.92 -15.63
CA ARG A 125 16.04 -6.89 -16.66
C ARG A 125 14.86 -6.79 -17.62
N GLU A 126 14.15 -7.88 -17.82
CA GLU A 126 12.88 -7.85 -18.57
C GLU A 126 11.78 -7.09 -17.81
N LEU A 127 11.78 -7.17 -16.48
CA LEU A 127 10.85 -6.43 -15.64
C LEU A 127 11.29 -4.98 -15.37
N ILE A 128 12.59 -4.75 -15.24
CA ILE A 128 13.20 -3.44 -15.00
C ILE A 128 14.42 -3.27 -15.92
N PRO A 129 14.25 -2.76 -17.16
CA PRO A 129 15.33 -2.68 -18.15
C PRO A 129 16.55 -1.90 -17.69
N ASP A 130 16.36 -0.81 -16.91
CA ASP A 130 17.42 0.09 -16.47
C ASP A 130 17.99 -0.28 -15.08
N VAL A 131 17.72 -1.49 -14.58
CA VAL A 131 18.28 -1.93 -13.30
C VAL A 131 19.80 -2.08 -13.38
N SER A 132 20.52 -1.72 -12.32
CA SER A 132 21.97 -1.89 -12.23
C SER A 132 22.37 -3.35 -12.55
N PRO A 133 23.43 -3.57 -13.35
CA PRO A 133 23.92 -4.92 -13.68
C PRO A 133 24.41 -5.71 -12.46
N GLU A 134 24.68 -5.05 -11.35
CA GLU A 134 25.07 -5.70 -10.09
C GLU A 134 23.87 -6.43 -9.41
N VAL A 135 22.64 -6.09 -9.77
CA VAL A 135 21.45 -6.75 -9.23
C VAL A 135 21.30 -8.11 -9.90
N GLN A 136 21.40 -9.17 -9.11
CA GLN A 136 21.33 -10.56 -9.56
C GLN A 136 20.13 -11.31 -9.01
N TYR A 137 19.54 -10.81 -7.93
CA TYR A 137 18.44 -11.44 -7.21
C TYR A 137 17.32 -10.43 -7.01
N ALA A 138 16.08 -10.87 -7.12
CA ALA A 138 14.95 -10.06 -6.76
C ALA A 138 13.77 -10.93 -6.29
N THR A 139 12.85 -10.32 -5.54
CA THR A 139 11.49 -10.85 -5.42
C THR A 139 10.57 -10.06 -6.34
N TYR A 140 9.57 -10.71 -6.89
CA TYR A 140 8.48 -10.08 -7.63
C TYR A 140 7.13 -10.50 -7.04
N CYS A 141 6.31 -9.49 -6.74
CA CYS A 141 4.92 -9.62 -6.30
C CYS A 141 4.08 -8.79 -7.28
N PRO A 142 3.23 -9.40 -8.11
CA PRO A 142 2.43 -8.73 -9.16
C PRO A 142 1.35 -7.80 -8.60
#